data_ca04b9c7e05d564da1d1bd53dac8d21a
#
_entry.id   ca04b9c7e05d564da1d1bd53dac8d21a
#
_cell.length_a   1.000
_cell.length_b   1.000
_cell.length_c   1.000
_cell.angle_alpha   90.00
_cell.angle_beta   90.00
_cell.angle_gamma   90.00
#
_symmetry.space_group_name_H-M   'P 1'
#
loop_
_entity.id
_entity.type
_entity.pdbx_description
1 polymer ?
#
loop_
_entity_poly.entity_id
_entity_poly.type
_entity_poly.pdbx_seq_one_letter_code
_entity_poly.pdbx_strand_id
1 'polypeptide(L)'
;MRPFAIVLLLFALLPCGASASVHCEDDWICIDEVRHGDTIELLARNLQDYPLTFTLRVRTRSYDVDGDRRLTATLGPGEQRTAVVLKPRPEFAENYYSFDVDWTVGDKDANHDDDYVYALPYRKGRTYRILQGYGSRFSHRGREEFAVDFDMPEGTPVHAARDGVVVRVVDTHDRGCWESGCGDYANFIVVLHDDSTTGEYYHLQKDGALVTVGERVTRGQLIGLSGNTGHTAMPHLHFAVYRATSGGNTQSIPVRFESADGIVNTPRRGARYQAL
;
A
#
# COMPACT_ATOMS: atom_id res chain seq x y z
N MET A 1 58.35 2.85 -13.04
CA MET A 1 57.87 4.01 -12.28
C MET A 1 56.42 4.25 -12.66
N ARG A 2 55.48 3.94 -11.78
CA ARG A 2 54.04 4.18 -11.99
C ARG A 2 53.65 5.44 -11.19
N PRO A 3 52.93 6.41 -11.74
CA PRO A 3 52.48 7.57 -10.98
C PRO A 3 51.32 7.21 -10.03
N PHE A 4 51.47 7.58 -8.78
CA PHE A 4 50.41 7.57 -7.78
C PHE A 4 49.38 8.68 -8.11
N ALA A 5 48.14 8.30 -8.36
CA ALA A 5 47.02 9.25 -8.44
C ALA A 5 46.55 9.58 -7.03
N ILE A 6 46.73 10.82 -6.62
CA ILE A 6 46.15 11.35 -5.36
C ILE A 6 44.68 11.65 -5.63
N VAL A 7 43.81 10.85 -5.03
CA VAL A 7 42.39 11.14 -4.98
C VAL A 7 42.14 12.16 -3.87
N LEU A 8 41.89 13.43 -4.26
CA LEU A 8 41.40 14.45 -3.35
C LEU A 8 39.93 14.14 -3.02
N LEU A 9 39.68 13.62 -1.81
CA LEU A 9 38.36 13.62 -1.23
C LEU A 9 37.96 15.07 -0.87
N LEU A 10 37.09 15.67 -1.66
CA LEU A 10 36.38 16.89 -1.29
C LEU A 10 35.37 16.53 -0.18
N PHE A 11 35.74 16.80 1.06
CA PHE A 11 34.77 16.91 2.17
C PHE A 11 33.94 18.17 1.93
N ALA A 12 32.68 17.99 1.49
CA ALA A 12 31.73 19.06 1.53
C ALA A 12 31.49 19.43 3.01
N LEU A 13 31.98 20.59 3.41
CA LEU A 13 31.66 21.21 4.71
C LEU A 13 30.18 21.51 4.72
N LEU A 14 29.38 20.69 5.42
CA LEU A 14 28.00 21.03 5.78
C LEU A 14 28.05 22.28 6.67
N PRO A 15 27.18 23.29 6.42
CA PRO A 15 27.11 24.46 7.28
C PRO A 15 26.73 24.03 8.70
N CYS A 16 27.56 24.43 9.65
CA CYS A 16 27.34 24.27 11.08
C CYS A 16 26.03 24.98 11.49
N GLY A 17 25.03 24.23 11.94
CA GLY A 17 23.85 24.85 12.55
C GLY A 17 22.48 24.24 12.25
N ALA A 18 22.33 23.25 11.37
CA ALA A 18 21.05 22.59 11.19
C ALA A 18 20.88 21.47 12.24
N SER A 19 20.03 21.71 13.23
CA SER A 19 19.52 20.63 14.09
C SER A 19 18.45 19.88 13.31
N ALA A 20 18.64 18.58 13.09
CA ALA A 20 17.66 17.72 12.42
C ALA A 20 17.09 16.74 13.43
N SER A 21 15.77 16.60 13.50
CA SER A 21 15.10 15.47 14.11
C SER A 21 14.39 14.67 13.01
N VAL A 22 14.28 13.35 13.21
CA VAL A 22 13.70 12.44 12.22
C VAL A 22 12.60 11.67 12.89
N HIS A 23 11.42 11.65 12.27
CA HIS A 23 10.28 10.85 12.68
C HIS A 23 9.93 9.88 11.55
N CYS A 24 10.09 8.58 11.80
CA CYS A 24 9.81 7.55 10.81
C CYS A 24 8.65 6.66 11.23
N GLU A 25 7.81 6.30 10.30
CA GLU A 25 6.82 5.25 10.44
C GLU A 25 7.44 3.95 9.91
N ASP A 26 7.96 3.17 10.82
CA ASP A 26 8.75 1.96 10.55
C ASP A 26 9.85 2.22 9.48
N ASP A 27 9.99 1.30 8.53
CA ASP A 27 10.93 1.40 7.42
C ASP A 27 10.27 1.98 6.13
N TRP A 28 9.13 2.69 6.25
CA TRP A 28 8.36 3.12 5.08
C TRP A 28 8.60 4.56 4.68
N ILE A 29 8.37 5.47 5.60
CA ILE A 29 8.45 6.91 5.35
C ILE A 29 9.04 7.62 6.55
N CYS A 30 9.90 8.63 6.30
CA CYS A 30 10.35 9.55 7.34
C CYS A 30 9.88 10.98 7.06
N ILE A 31 9.63 11.72 8.13
CA ILE A 31 9.53 13.16 8.14
C ILE A 31 10.76 13.70 8.83
N ASP A 32 11.65 14.30 8.05
CA ASP A 32 12.88 14.95 8.54
C ASP A 32 12.56 16.42 8.85
N GLU A 33 12.79 16.85 10.09
CA GLU A 33 12.68 18.24 10.50
C GLU A 33 14.02 18.94 10.33
N VAL A 34 14.12 19.90 9.42
CA VAL A 34 15.31 20.70 9.21
C VAL A 34 15.07 22.13 9.67
N ARG A 35 15.93 22.64 10.55
CA ARG A 35 15.80 24.00 11.11
C ARG A 35 16.76 24.95 10.43
N HIS A 36 16.23 26.06 9.92
CA HIS A 36 16.96 27.19 9.37
C HIS A 36 16.69 28.42 10.24
N GLY A 37 17.44 28.60 11.33
CA GLY A 37 17.11 29.54 12.40
C GLY A 37 15.79 29.11 13.06
N ASP A 38 14.81 29.99 13.06
CA ASP A 38 13.48 29.75 13.66
C ASP A 38 12.49 29.09 12.66
N THR A 39 12.85 29.03 11.39
CA THR A 39 12.03 28.37 10.35
C THR A 39 12.28 26.86 10.40
N ILE A 40 11.20 26.08 10.27
CA ILE A 40 11.23 24.61 10.25
C ILE A 40 10.75 24.13 8.90
N GLU A 41 11.52 23.31 8.27
CA GLU A 41 11.18 22.59 7.04
C GLU A 41 10.89 21.13 7.37
N LEU A 42 9.71 20.64 6.97
CA LEU A 42 9.32 19.23 7.07
C LEU A 42 9.53 18.59 5.71
N LEU A 43 10.48 17.66 5.64
CA LEU A 43 10.79 16.90 4.42
C LEU A 43 10.24 15.50 4.55
N ALA A 44 9.36 15.10 3.63
CA ALA A 44 8.90 13.72 3.53
C ALA A 44 9.87 12.91 2.66
N ARG A 45 10.29 11.74 3.14
CA ARG A 45 11.24 10.84 2.48
C ARG A 45 10.69 9.43 2.42
N ASN A 46 10.53 8.90 1.20
CA ASN A 46 10.20 7.50 0.93
C ASN A 46 11.44 6.62 1.11
N LEU A 47 11.36 5.59 1.95
CA LEU A 47 12.45 4.66 2.20
C LEU A 47 12.40 3.42 1.30
N GLN A 48 11.37 3.30 0.46
CA GLN A 48 11.12 2.12 -0.37
C GLN A 48 11.58 2.32 -1.82
N ASP A 49 11.77 1.21 -2.52
CA ASP A 49 12.12 1.17 -3.95
C ASP A 49 10.90 1.25 -4.88
N TYR A 50 9.74 1.66 -4.35
CA TYR A 50 8.47 1.81 -5.07
C TYR A 50 7.69 3.03 -4.55
N PRO A 51 6.69 3.52 -5.32
CA PRO A 51 5.95 4.72 -4.94
C PRO A 51 5.13 4.51 -3.67
N LEU A 52 5.13 5.55 -2.81
CA LEU A 52 4.28 5.68 -1.64
C LEU A 52 3.44 6.95 -1.73
N THR A 53 2.16 6.83 -1.46
CA THR A 53 1.28 7.97 -1.19
C THR A 53 1.24 8.23 0.30
N PHE A 54 1.54 9.47 0.72
CA PHE A 54 1.45 9.87 2.11
C PHE A 54 0.44 11.01 2.31
N THR A 55 -0.04 11.15 3.53
CA THR A 55 -0.82 12.30 3.98
C THR A 55 -0.20 12.84 5.25
N LEU A 56 0.39 14.02 5.16
CA LEU A 56 0.92 14.77 6.31
C LEU A 56 -0.15 15.74 6.81
N ARG A 57 -0.44 15.71 8.09
CA ARG A 57 -1.34 16.67 8.77
C ARG A 57 -0.56 17.48 9.80
N VAL A 58 -0.53 18.79 9.63
CA VAL A 58 0.20 19.70 10.50
C VAL A 58 -0.78 20.54 11.33
N ARG A 59 -0.58 20.58 12.63
CA ARG A 59 -1.29 21.43 13.59
C ARG A 59 -0.30 22.42 14.18
N THR A 60 -0.66 23.69 14.23
CA THR A 60 0.18 24.74 14.80
C THR A 60 -0.64 25.89 15.35
N ARG A 61 -0.13 26.56 16.39
CA ARG A 61 -0.71 27.78 16.97
C ARG A 61 0.00 29.06 16.54
N SER A 62 1.30 29.01 16.35
CA SER A 62 2.18 30.15 16.30
C SER A 62 3.12 30.15 15.09
N TYR A 63 2.80 29.32 14.08
CA TYR A 63 3.51 29.31 12.82
C TYR A 63 2.57 29.64 11.66
N ASP A 64 3.07 30.42 10.72
CA ASP A 64 2.53 30.48 9.37
C ASP A 64 2.98 29.21 8.63
N VAL A 65 2.06 28.59 7.91
CA VAL A 65 2.30 27.38 7.17
C VAL A 65 2.42 27.73 5.69
N ASP A 66 3.59 27.50 5.13
CA ASP A 66 3.83 27.61 3.69
C ASP A 66 3.69 26.20 3.11
N GLY A 67 2.61 25.97 2.36
CA GLY A 67 2.12 24.68 1.93
C GLY A 67 0.75 24.33 2.53
N ASP A 68 0.30 23.10 2.29
CA ASP A 68 -0.98 22.63 2.79
C ASP A 68 -0.86 22.04 4.20
N ARG A 69 -1.71 22.47 5.14
CA ARG A 69 -1.80 21.87 6.49
C ARG A 69 -2.21 20.39 6.46
N ARG A 70 -2.81 19.95 5.36
CA ARG A 70 -3.12 18.55 5.05
C ARG A 70 -2.67 18.26 3.62
N LEU A 71 -1.42 17.89 3.48
CA LEU A 71 -0.82 17.54 2.19
C LEU A 71 -1.00 16.03 1.95
N THR A 72 -1.58 15.67 0.80
CA THR A 72 -1.52 14.30 0.27
C THR A 72 -0.73 14.31 -1.03
N ALA A 73 0.33 13.52 -1.09
CA ALA A 73 1.20 13.45 -2.26
C ALA A 73 1.81 12.05 -2.40
N THR A 74 2.23 11.72 -3.61
CA THR A 74 3.03 10.53 -3.88
C THR A 74 4.50 10.91 -3.93
N LEU A 75 5.35 10.07 -3.34
CA LEU A 75 6.80 10.08 -3.48
C LEU A 75 7.21 8.87 -4.32
N GLY A 76 8.05 9.09 -5.31
CA GLY A 76 8.71 8.01 -6.06
C GLY A 76 9.69 7.21 -5.19
N PRO A 77 10.31 6.15 -5.74
CA PRO A 77 11.30 5.34 -5.05
C PRO A 77 12.45 6.18 -4.49
N GLY A 78 12.72 6.11 -3.18
CA GLY A 78 13.78 6.86 -2.51
C GLY A 78 13.67 8.38 -2.59
N GLU A 79 12.56 8.92 -3.09
CA GLU A 79 12.35 10.37 -3.25
C GLU A 79 12.22 11.04 -1.89
N GLN A 80 12.82 12.24 -1.81
CA GLN A 80 12.67 13.18 -0.71
C GLN A 80 12.21 14.52 -1.25
N ARG A 81 11.26 15.15 -0.53
CA ARG A 81 10.76 16.47 -0.95
C ARG A 81 10.24 17.25 0.24
N THR A 82 10.37 18.59 0.18
CA THR A 82 9.73 19.50 1.13
C THR A 82 8.21 19.35 1.08
N ALA A 83 7.64 18.98 2.20
CA ALA A 83 6.20 18.86 2.36
C ALA A 83 5.56 20.16 2.84
N VAL A 84 6.14 20.77 3.88
CA VAL A 84 5.63 21.99 4.52
C VAL A 84 6.79 22.80 5.09
N VAL A 85 6.70 24.15 5.05
CA VAL A 85 7.60 25.05 5.76
C VAL A 85 6.82 25.84 6.81
N LEU A 86 7.33 25.84 8.04
CA LEU A 86 6.75 26.52 9.20
C LEU A 86 7.58 27.76 9.53
N LYS A 87 7.00 28.95 9.41
CA LYS A 87 7.62 30.25 9.75
C LYS A 87 7.02 30.74 11.04
N PRO A 88 7.81 31.02 12.11
CA PRO A 88 7.28 31.48 13.38
C PRO A 88 6.64 32.86 13.24
N ARG A 89 5.55 33.09 13.98
CA ARG A 89 4.91 34.39 14.10
C ARG A 89 5.53 35.13 15.25
N PRO A 90 6.14 36.32 15.03
CA PRO A 90 6.90 37.03 16.06
C PRO A 90 6.03 37.57 17.21
N GLU A 91 4.71 37.70 17.01
CA GLU A 91 3.77 38.14 18.05
C GLU A 91 3.47 37.10 19.13
N PHE A 92 3.93 35.84 18.97
CA PHE A 92 3.73 34.79 19.95
C PHE A 92 5.03 34.46 20.71
N ALA A 93 4.94 34.45 22.05
CA ALA A 93 6.08 34.13 22.91
C ALA A 93 6.46 32.65 22.89
N GLU A 94 5.49 31.76 22.60
CA GLU A 94 5.70 30.31 22.54
C GLU A 94 5.24 29.79 21.19
N ASN A 95 6.08 28.98 20.57
CA ASN A 95 5.85 28.36 19.30
C ASN A 95 5.57 26.85 19.50
N TYR A 96 4.43 26.39 18.97
CA TYR A 96 4.04 24.97 19.02
C TYR A 96 3.57 24.48 17.67
N TYR A 97 4.00 23.30 17.30
CA TYR A 97 3.48 22.50 16.18
C TYR A 97 3.50 21.02 16.52
N SER A 98 2.68 20.26 15.84
CA SER A 98 2.69 18.80 15.78
C SER A 98 2.28 18.36 14.40
N PHE A 99 2.66 17.16 14.04
CA PHE A 99 2.21 16.54 12.79
C PHE A 99 1.93 15.06 12.98
N ASP A 100 1.09 14.53 12.08
CA ASP A 100 0.85 13.10 11.91
C ASP A 100 1.07 12.78 10.43
N VAL A 101 1.61 11.61 10.14
CA VAL A 101 1.77 11.09 8.79
C VAL A 101 1.09 9.72 8.68
N ASP A 102 0.29 9.55 7.63
CA ASP A 102 -0.19 8.24 7.20
C ASP A 102 0.35 7.96 5.81
N TRP A 103 0.47 6.70 5.46
CA TRP A 103 0.99 6.28 4.16
C TRP A 103 0.30 5.01 3.64
N THR A 104 0.39 4.80 2.34
CA THR A 104 0.01 3.55 1.67
C THR A 104 0.85 3.35 0.41
N VAL A 105 1.01 2.10 -0.01
CA VAL A 105 1.72 1.75 -1.24
C VAL A 105 0.93 2.22 -2.47
N GLY A 106 1.66 2.62 -3.49
CA GLY A 106 1.10 3.01 -4.78
C GLY A 106 0.98 4.51 -4.98
N ASP A 107 0.50 4.90 -6.15
CA ASP A 107 0.30 6.29 -6.52
C ASP A 107 -1.19 6.66 -6.45
N LYS A 108 -1.50 7.78 -5.77
CA LYS A 108 -2.87 8.34 -5.72
C LYS A 108 -3.40 8.73 -7.10
N ASP A 109 -2.50 9.04 -8.03
CA ASP A 109 -2.80 9.42 -9.41
C ASP A 109 -2.57 8.24 -10.39
N ALA A 110 -2.49 6.99 -9.87
CA ALA A 110 -2.35 5.78 -10.68
C ALA A 110 -3.40 5.75 -11.80
N ASN A 111 -2.92 5.58 -13.04
CA ASN A 111 -3.76 5.49 -14.23
C ASN A 111 -3.95 4.03 -14.62
N HIS A 112 -4.97 3.40 -14.01
CA HIS A 112 -5.30 2.01 -14.31
C HIS A 112 -5.80 1.86 -15.76
N ASP A 113 -5.31 0.82 -16.44
CA ASP A 113 -5.87 0.41 -17.74
C ASP A 113 -7.17 -0.37 -17.51
N ASP A 114 -8.31 0.30 -17.66
CA ASP A 114 -9.64 -0.30 -17.46
C ASP A 114 -9.94 -1.42 -18.47
N ASP A 115 -9.15 -1.55 -19.54
CA ASP A 115 -9.24 -2.63 -20.50
C ASP A 115 -8.38 -3.84 -20.17
N TYR A 116 -7.50 -3.74 -19.17
CA TYR A 116 -6.70 -4.88 -18.70
C TYR A 116 -7.59 -5.99 -18.14
N VAL A 117 -7.32 -7.24 -18.55
CA VAL A 117 -8.07 -8.43 -18.10
C VAL A 117 -7.21 -9.24 -17.13
N TYR A 118 -7.65 -9.32 -15.89
CA TYR A 118 -6.99 -10.04 -14.81
C TYR A 118 -7.26 -11.56 -14.90
N ALA A 119 -6.32 -12.39 -14.47
CA ALA A 119 -6.61 -13.79 -14.20
C ALA A 119 -7.49 -13.92 -12.95
N LEU A 120 -8.33 -14.96 -12.90
CA LEU A 120 -8.93 -15.37 -11.64
C LEU A 120 -7.80 -15.84 -10.69
N PRO A 121 -7.84 -15.46 -9.38
CA PRO A 121 -6.72 -15.63 -8.46
C PRO A 121 -6.56 -17.06 -7.94
N TYR A 122 -6.76 -18.06 -8.81
CA TYR A 122 -6.65 -19.47 -8.49
C TYR A 122 -6.22 -20.29 -9.71
N ARG A 123 -5.85 -21.54 -9.44
CA ARG A 123 -5.27 -22.46 -10.44
C ARG A 123 -6.16 -22.63 -11.67
N LYS A 124 -5.57 -22.57 -12.84
CA LYS A 124 -6.17 -22.91 -14.13
C LYS A 124 -7.00 -24.20 -14.07
N GLY A 125 -8.21 -24.17 -14.65
CA GLY A 125 -9.16 -25.28 -14.67
C GLY A 125 -9.99 -25.46 -13.39
N ARG A 126 -9.69 -24.72 -12.32
CA ARG A 126 -10.49 -24.75 -11.10
C ARG A 126 -11.66 -23.75 -11.18
N THR A 127 -12.73 -24.08 -10.46
CA THR A 127 -13.96 -23.30 -10.43
C THR A 127 -14.34 -23.02 -8.99
N TYR A 128 -14.49 -21.74 -8.62
CA TYR A 128 -14.98 -21.35 -7.31
C TYR A 128 -16.23 -20.48 -7.42
N ARG A 129 -17.05 -20.53 -6.37
CA ARG A 129 -18.26 -19.71 -6.25
C ARG A 129 -17.87 -18.35 -5.68
N ILE A 130 -18.58 -17.30 -6.10
CA ILE A 130 -18.49 -15.97 -5.50
C ILE A 130 -19.39 -15.92 -4.26
N LEU A 131 -18.81 -15.65 -3.08
CA LEU A 131 -19.52 -15.39 -1.84
C LEU A 131 -20.05 -13.96 -1.82
N GLN A 132 -19.18 -13.01 -2.17
CA GLN A 132 -19.50 -11.59 -2.33
C GLN A 132 -18.86 -11.06 -3.62
N GLY A 133 -19.61 -10.33 -4.41
CA GLY A 133 -19.13 -9.61 -5.58
C GLY A 133 -19.21 -8.09 -5.37
N TYR A 134 -19.04 -7.34 -6.42
CA TYR A 134 -19.05 -5.87 -6.43
C TYR A 134 -20.35 -5.31 -5.81
N GLY A 135 -20.20 -4.30 -4.94
CA GLY A 135 -21.33 -3.62 -4.30
C GLY A 135 -22.15 -4.49 -3.34
N SER A 136 -21.61 -5.63 -2.89
CA SER A 136 -22.29 -6.49 -1.93
C SER A 136 -22.61 -5.75 -0.64
N ARG A 137 -23.89 -5.84 -0.22
CA ARG A 137 -24.38 -5.09 0.94
C ARG A 137 -23.80 -5.55 2.27
N PHE A 138 -23.14 -6.67 2.33
CA PHE A 138 -22.57 -7.21 3.57
C PHE A 138 -21.29 -6.46 3.99
N SER A 139 -20.22 -6.49 3.18
CA SER A 139 -18.97 -5.80 3.48
C SER A 139 -18.35 -5.05 2.28
N HIS A 140 -18.73 -5.36 1.04
CA HIS A 140 -18.15 -4.74 -0.16
C HIS A 140 -18.86 -3.41 -0.46
N ARG A 141 -18.50 -2.36 0.32
CA ARG A 141 -19.03 -0.98 0.19
C ARG A 141 -17.91 0.02 0.44
N GLY A 142 -18.09 1.24 -0.06
CA GLY A 142 -17.10 2.31 0.11
C GLY A 142 -15.77 1.88 -0.49
N ARG A 143 -14.71 1.86 0.32
CA ARG A 143 -13.37 1.47 -0.16
C ARG A 143 -13.28 0.04 -0.67
N GLU A 144 -14.15 -0.86 -0.24
CA GLU A 144 -14.19 -2.28 -0.62
C GLU A 144 -15.23 -2.58 -1.72
N GLU A 145 -15.83 -1.56 -2.36
CA GLU A 145 -16.95 -1.71 -3.28
C GLU A 145 -16.70 -2.71 -4.41
N PHE A 146 -15.46 -2.75 -4.91
CA PHE A 146 -15.05 -3.62 -6.03
C PHE A 146 -14.20 -4.82 -5.57
N ALA A 147 -14.32 -5.22 -4.32
CA ALA A 147 -13.73 -6.47 -3.84
C ALA A 147 -14.56 -7.69 -4.23
N VAL A 148 -13.91 -8.85 -4.26
CA VAL A 148 -14.51 -10.16 -4.56
C VAL A 148 -14.06 -11.19 -3.53
N ASP A 149 -15.04 -11.90 -2.93
CA ASP A 149 -14.78 -13.04 -2.06
C ASP A 149 -15.03 -14.34 -2.82
N PHE A 150 -13.98 -15.14 -2.97
CA PHE A 150 -14.03 -16.45 -3.60
C PHE A 150 -14.16 -17.53 -2.52
N ASP A 151 -15.16 -18.41 -2.66
CA ASP A 151 -15.43 -19.59 -1.80
C ASP A 151 -14.30 -20.61 -1.93
N MET A 152 -13.18 -20.34 -1.28
CA MET A 152 -11.97 -21.15 -1.33
C MET A 152 -11.70 -21.75 0.05
N PRO A 153 -11.76 -23.09 0.20
CA PRO A 153 -11.36 -23.76 1.44
C PRO A 153 -9.93 -23.40 1.86
N GLU A 154 -9.63 -23.51 3.16
CA GLU A 154 -8.27 -23.32 3.67
C GLU A 154 -7.27 -24.21 2.93
N GLY A 155 -6.07 -23.71 2.70
CA GLY A 155 -5.01 -24.43 1.96
C GLY A 155 -5.20 -24.47 0.45
N THR A 156 -6.20 -23.77 -0.11
CA THR A 156 -6.37 -23.70 -1.56
C THR A 156 -5.30 -22.80 -2.18
N PRO A 157 -4.61 -23.25 -3.27
CA PRO A 157 -3.61 -22.45 -3.96
C PRO A 157 -4.17 -21.12 -4.49
N VAL A 158 -3.55 -20.02 -4.10
CA VAL A 158 -3.82 -18.64 -4.54
C VAL A 158 -2.78 -18.24 -5.58
N HIS A 159 -3.23 -17.65 -6.68
CA HIS A 159 -2.39 -17.28 -7.81
C HIS A 159 -2.46 -15.77 -8.06
N ALA A 160 -1.34 -15.18 -8.53
CA ALA A 160 -1.29 -13.77 -8.89
C ALA A 160 -2.26 -13.47 -10.05
N ALA A 161 -3.15 -12.52 -9.87
CA ALA A 161 -4.12 -12.14 -10.89
C ALA A 161 -3.51 -11.28 -12.02
N ARG A 162 -2.36 -10.62 -11.75
CA ARG A 162 -1.61 -9.76 -12.66
C ARG A 162 -0.13 -9.77 -12.28
N ASP A 163 0.75 -9.48 -13.24
CA ASP A 163 2.19 -9.27 -12.99
C ASP A 163 2.44 -8.13 -12.02
N GLY A 164 3.52 -8.21 -11.26
CA GLY A 164 3.93 -7.15 -10.35
C GLY A 164 5.08 -7.52 -9.44
N VAL A 165 5.31 -6.70 -8.43
CA VAL A 165 6.31 -6.92 -7.37
C VAL A 165 5.58 -7.08 -6.04
N VAL A 166 5.93 -8.10 -5.27
CA VAL A 166 5.43 -8.30 -3.91
C VAL A 166 6.00 -7.20 -3.01
N VAL A 167 5.16 -6.39 -2.40
CA VAL A 167 5.58 -5.24 -1.58
C VAL A 167 5.22 -5.38 -0.11
N ARG A 168 4.27 -6.26 0.22
CA ARG A 168 3.94 -6.61 1.61
C ARG A 168 3.53 -8.06 1.72
N VAL A 169 3.93 -8.69 2.81
CA VAL A 169 3.52 -10.04 3.20
C VAL A 169 3.29 -10.06 4.70
N VAL A 170 2.14 -10.56 5.12
CA VAL A 170 1.84 -10.93 6.51
C VAL A 170 1.24 -12.33 6.46
N ASP A 171 1.84 -13.30 7.18
CA ASP A 171 1.38 -14.70 7.19
C ASP A 171 1.56 -15.39 8.55
N THR A 172 1.78 -14.62 9.62
CA THR A 172 2.11 -15.14 10.95
C THR A 172 0.90 -15.44 11.83
N HIS A 173 -0.28 -14.92 11.48
CA HIS A 173 -1.50 -15.05 12.27
C HIS A 173 -2.21 -16.38 12.00
N ASP A 174 -2.84 -16.92 13.05
CA ASP A 174 -3.66 -18.15 12.99
C ASP A 174 -5.12 -17.93 13.44
N ARG A 175 -5.51 -16.64 13.61
CA ARG A 175 -6.81 -16.26 14.14
C ARG A 175 -7.71 -15.63 13.10
N GLY A 176 -8.94 -16.17 12.96
CA GLY A 176 -10.07 -15.53 12.30
C GLY A 176 -11.17 -15.23 13.31
N CYS A 177 -11.80 -14.06 13.25
CA CYS A 177 -12.86 -13.65 14.14
C CYS A 177 -13.73 -12.55 13.54
N TRP A 178 -14.85 -12.21 14.21
CA TRP A 178 -15.83 -11.26 13.67
C TRP A 178 -15.97 -9.97 14.50
N GLU A 179 -15.28 -9.85 15.62
CA GLU A 179 -15.32 -8.68 16.49
C GLU A 179 -14.49 -7.53 15.91
N SER A 180 -14.68 -6.34 16.50
CA SER A 180 -13.82 -5.18 16.21
C SER A 180 -12.36 -5.49 16.53
N GLY A 181 -11.43 -5.07 15.67
CA GLY A 181 -9.99 -5.36 15.80
C GLY A 181 -9.56 -6.69 15.18
N CYS A 182 -10.48 -7.55 14.73
CA CYS A 182 -10.11 -8.80 14.06
C CYS A 182 -9.31 -8.60 12.76
N GLY A 183 -9.45 -7.43 12.12
CA GLY A 183 -8.68 -7.09 10.93
C GLY A 183 -7.16 -7.15 11.14
N ASP A 184 -6.69 -6.87 12.36
CA ASP A 184 -5.27 -6.86 12.72
C ASP A 184 -4.63 -8.27 12.65
N TYR A 185 -5.45 -9.33 12.63
CA TYR A 185 -5.00 -10.71 12.47
C TYR A 185 -5.06 -11.22 11.03
N ALA A 186 -5.30 -10.35 10.06
CA ALA A 186 -5.36 -10.77 8.67
C ALA A 186 -3.97 -11.11 8.12
N ASN A 187 -3.82 -12.27 7.51
CA ASN A 187 -2.70 -12.59 6.64
C ASN A 187 -3.02 -12.18 5.21
N PHE A 188 -2.03 -11.61 4.54
CA PHE A 188 -2.21 -11.08 3.19
C PHE A 188 -0.91 -10.97 2.40
N ILE A 189 -1.07 -10.87 1.09
CA ILE A 189 -0.01 -10.51 0.14
C ILE A 189 -0.49 -9.30 -0.64
N VAL A 190 0.39 -8.29 -0.81
CA VAL A 190 0.18 -7.13 -1.67
C VAL A 190 1.17 -7.17 -2.82
N VAL A 191 0.64 -7.15 -4.04
CA VAL A 191 1.41 -7.10 -5.29
C VAL A 191 1.22 -5.73 -5.93
N LEU A 192 2.28 -4.96 -6.05
CA LEU A 192 2.28 -3.67 -6.76
C LEU A 192 2.42 -3.93 -8.26
N HIS A 193 1.50 -3.40 -9.04
CA HIS A 193 1.50 -3.47 -10.50
C HIS A 193 2.30 -2.31 -11.13
N ASP A 194 2.70 -2.44 -12.37
CA ASP A 194 3.50 -1.41 -13.09
C ASP A 194 2.74 -0.07 -13.26
N ASP A 195 1.40 -0.06 -13.15
CA ASP A 195 0.57 1.16 -13.16
C ASP A 195 0.37 1.79 -11.78
N SER A 196 1.11 1.33 -10.77
CA SER A 196 1.05 1.78 -9.38
C SER A 196 -0.28 1.50 -8.65
N THR A 197 -1.12 0.61 -9.18
CA THR A 197 -2.20 -0.04 -8.42
C THR A 197 -1.69 -1.25 -7.66
N THR A 198 -2.41 -1.71 -6.64
CA THR A 198 -2.06 -2.93 -5.89
C THR A 198 -3.12 -4.02 -6.05
N GLY A 199 -2.69 -5.26 -6.28
CA GLY A 199 -3.54 -6.44 -6.12
C GLY A 199 -3.35 -7.01 -4.72
N GLU A 200 -4.42 -7.11 -3.94
CA GLU A 200 -4.35 -7.51 -2.54
C GLU A 200 -5.14 -8.80 -2.29
N TYR A 201 -4.49 -9.76 -1.61
CA TYR A 201 -4.97 -11.12 -1.38
C TYR A 201 -5.04 -11.38 0.12
N TYR A 202 -6.24 -11.32 0.72
CA TYR A 202 -6.46 -11.41 2.16
C TYR A 202 -7.01 -12.74 2.63
N HIS A 203 -6.97 -12.91 3.94
CA HIS A 203 -7.42 -14.07 4.71
C HIS A 203 -6.63 -15.34 4.44
N LEU A 204 -5.33 -15.19 4.10
CA LEU A 204 -4.44 -16.33 3.88
C LEU A 204 -4.26 -17.14 5.17
N GLN A 205 -3.91 -18.42 5.06
CA GLN A 205 -3.59 -19.23 6.23
C GLN A 205 -2.26 -18.81 6.85
N LYS A 206 -2.03 -19.22 8.09
CA LYS A 206 -0.73 -19.07 8.75
C LYS A 206 0.35 -19.81 7.95
N ASP A 207 1.53 -19.18 7.83
CA ASP A 207 2.67 -19.68 7.03
C ASP A 207 2.27 -19.99 5.58
N GLY A 208 1.25 -19.27 5.07
CA GLY A 208 0.62 -19.54 3.76
C GLY A 208 1.15 -18.69 2.62
N ALA A 209 2.04 -17.74 2.86
CA ALA A 209 2.71 -17.01 1.79
C ALA A 209 3.81 -17.88 1.17
N LEU A 210 3.84 -17.96 -0.16
CA LEU A 210 4.84 -18.72 -0.92
C LEU A 210 5.77 -17.82 -1.73
N VAL A 211 5.72 -16.52 -1.45
CA VAL A 211 6.53 -15.45 -2.05
C VAL A 211 7.03 -14.51 -0.95
N THR A 212 8.08 -13.77 -1.24
CA THR A 212 8.69 -12.82 -0.31
C THR A 212 8.63 -11.39 -0.85
N VAL A 213 8.72 -10.40 0.04
CA VAL A 213 8.82 -8.98 -0.34
C VAL A 213 10.02 -8.77 -1.27
N GLY A 214 9.81 -8.00 -2.34
CA GLY A 214 10.78 -7.75 -3.42
C GLY A 214 10.71 -8.77 -4.56
N GLU A 215 10.02 -9.89 -4.40
CA GLU A 215 9.87 -10.89 -5.46
C GLU A 215 8.98 -10.37 -6.60
N ARG A 216 9.43 -10.52 -7.85
CA ARG A 216 8.60 -10.27 -9.03
C ARG A 216 7.77 -11.51 -9.34
N VAL A 217 6.46 -11.31 -9.42
CA VAL A 217 5.50 -12.37 -9.75
C VAL A 217 4.89 -12.13 -11.12
N THR A 218 4.53 -13.23 -11.79
CA THR A 218 3.82 -13.19 -13.08
C THR A 218 2.37 -13.62 -12.91
N ARG A 219 1.51 -13.10 -13.77
CA ARG A 219 0.09 -13.49 -13.86
C ARG A 219 -0.06 -15.02 -13.88
N GLY A 220 -0.86 -15.57 -12.98
CA GLY A 220 -1.06 -17.02 -12.84
C GLY A 220 0.00 -17.75 -12.00
N GLN A 221 1.05 -17.08 -11.51
CA GLN A 221 2.04 -17.67 -10.59
C GLN A 221 1.39 -18.01 -9.24
N LEU A 222 1.72 -19.16 -8.67
CA LEU A 222 1.33 -19.52 -7.30
C LEU A 222 2.04 -18.59 -6.30
N ILE A 223 1.27 -17.91 -5.45
CA ILE A 223 1.79 -16.93 -4.50
C ILE A 223 1.47 -17.25 -3.04
N GLY A 224 0.44 -18.08 -2.77
CA GLY A 224 0.07 -18.39 -1.40
C GLY A 224 -1.05 -19.41 -1.31
N LEU A 225 -1.54 -19.58 -0.08
CA LEU A 225 -2.61 -20.50 0.28
C LEU A 225 -3.74 -19.74 1.00
N SER A 226 -4.98 -19.92 0.55
CA SER A 226 -6.16 -19.33 1.19
C SER A 226 -6.36 -19.85 2.61
N GLY A 227 -7.03 -19.09 3.45
CA GLY A 227 -7.23 -19.45 4.85
C GLY A 227 -8.51 -18.82 5.41
N ASN A 228 -8.43 -18.48 6.71
CA ASN A 228 -9.55 -17.91 7.47
C ASN A 228 -9.03 -16.99 8.58
N THR A 229 -8.05 -16.13 8.28
CA THR A 229 -7.43 -15.21 9.24
C THR A 229 -7.97 -13.80 9.12
N GLY A 230 -7.93 -13.04 10.21
CA GLY A 230 -8.44 -11.66 10.23
C GLY A 230 -9.93 -11.54 10.48
N HIS A 231 -10.56 -10.49 9.94
CA HIS A 231 -11.99 -10.24 10.09
C HIS A 231 -12.78 -11.09 9.08
N THR A 232 -13.10 -12.30 9.45
CA THR A 232 -13.72 -13.31 8.61
C THR A 232 -14.67 -14.21 9.41
N ALA A 233 -15.74 -14.68 8.76
CA ALA A 233 -16.71 -15.60 9.34
C ALA A 233 -16.57 -17.05 8.80
N MET A 234 -15.82 -17.25 7.73
CA MET A 234 -15.62 -18.54 7.08
C MET A 234 -14.43 -18.49 6.10
N PRO A 235 -13.82 -19.65 5.80
CA PRO A 235 -12.73 -19.72 4.81
C PRO A 235 -13.12 -19.12 3.46
N HIS A 236 -12.30 -18.22 2.95
CA HIS A 236 -12.43 -17.63 1.61
C HIS A 236 -11.15 -16.87 1.22
N LEU A 237 -11.00 -16.54 -0.04
CA LEU A 237 -10.05 -15.56 -0.52
C LEU A 237 -10.79 -14.25 -0.78
N HIS A 238 -10.43 -13.19 -0.07
CA HIS A 238 -10.80 -11.82 -0.42
C HIS A 238 -9.74 -11.25 -1.36
N PHE A 239 -10.16 -10.71 -2.49
CA PHE A 239 -9.29 -10.11 -3.50
C PHE A 239 -9.88 -8.81 -4.02
N ALA A 240 -9.04 -7.79 -4.13
CA ALA A 240 -9.37 -6.57 -4.86
C ALA A 240 -8.11 -5.93 -5.47
N VAL A 241 -8.32 -5.06 -6.44
CA VAL A 241 -7.30 -4.15 -6.95
C VAL A 241 -7.61 -2.76 -6.41
N TYR A 242 -6.57 -2.11 -5.87
CA TYR A 242 -6.72 -0.82 -5.19
C TYR A 242 -5.85 0.25 -5.82
N ARG A 243 -6.30 1.48 -5.67
CA ARG A 243 -5.52 2.70 -5.87
C ARG A 243 -5.32 3.39 -4.53
N ALA A 244 -4.14 3.97 -4.30
CA ALA A 244 -3.85 4.77 -3.12
C ALA A 244 -4.74 6.01 -3.06
N THR A 245 -5.12 6.44 -1.85
CA THR A 245 -5.89 7.65 -1.58
C THR A 245 -5.32 8.40 -0.37
N SER A 246 -5.96 9.45 0.07
CA SER A 246 -5.52 10.23 1.23
C SER A 246 -5.70 9.50 2.56
N GLY A 247 -4.83 9.83 3.55
CA GLY A 247 -4.94 9.34 4.92
C GLY A 247 -4.53 7.88 5.11
N GLY A 248 -3.56 7.41 4.32
CA GLY A 248 -3.09 6.01 4.41
C GLY A 248 -4.11 4.98 3.92
N ASN A 249 -5.11 5.42 3.15
CA ASN A 249 -6.18 4.56 2.68
C ASN A 249 -5.99 4.17 1.21
N THR A 250 -6.75 3.15 0.84
CA THR A 250 -6.89 2.69 -0.55
C THR A 250 -8.36 2.72 -0.95
N GLN A 251 -8.63 2.72 -2.25
CA GLN A 251 -9.95 2.56 -2.84
C GLN A 251 -9.91 1.45 -3.87
N SER A 252 -10.74 0.43 -3.70
CA SER A 252 -10.87 -0.61 -4.72
C SER A 252 -11.39 -0.03 -6.03
N ILE A 253 -10.91 -0.59 -7.14
CA ILE A 253 -11.32 -0.23 -8.51
C ILE A 253 -11.95 -1.44 -9.22
N PRO A 254 -12.92 -1.23 -10.11
CA PRO A 254 -13.50 -2.32 -10.87
C PRO A 254 -12.47 -2.89 -11.85
N VAL A 255 -12.36 -4.22 -11.90
CA VAL A 255 -11.49 -4.92 -12.84
C VAL A 255 -12.27 -6.02 -13.56
N ARG A 256 -11.76 -6.45 -14.70
CA ARG A 256 -12.34 -7.53 -15.51
C ARG A 256 -11.52 -8.81 -15.32
N PHE A 257 -12.19 -9.94 -15.22
CA PHE A 257 -11.52 -11.24 -15.09
C PHE A 257 -11.73 -12.08 -16.35
N GLU A 258 -10.69 -12.80 -16.73
CA GLU A 258 -10.77 -13.85 -17.74
C GLU A 258 -11.31 -15.15 -17.13
N SER A 259 -12.29 -15.76 -17.76
CA SER A 259 -12.83 -17.08 -17.37
C SER A 259 -13.07 -17.97 -18.58
N ALA A 260 -13.26 -19.26 -18.36
CA ALA A 260 -13.57 -20.21 -19.44
C ALA A 260 -14.85 -19.85 -20.20
N ASP A 261 -15.76 -19.12 -19.57
CA ASP A 261 -17.03 -18.68 -20.17
C ASP A 261 -16.95 -17.27 -20.79
N GLY A 262 -15.75 -16.65 -20.82
CA GLY A 262 -15.50 -15.31 -21.35
C GLY A 262 -15.13 -14.30 -20.26
N ILE A 263 -15.22 -13.01 -20.60
CA ILE A 263 -14.82 -11.91 -19.72
C ILE A 263 -15.91 -11.62 -18.69
N VAL A 264 -15.53 -11.63 -17.42
CA VAL A 264 -16.38 -11.27 -16.27
C VAL A 264 -16.13 -9.83 -15.88
N ASN A 265 -17.03 -8.93 -16.26
CA ASN A 265 -16.95 -7.49 -15.91
C ASN A 265 -17.46 -7.20 -14.50
N THR A 266 -18.41 -7.99 -14.02
CA THR A 266 -19.04 -7.79 -12.70
C THR A 266 -19.24 -9.16 -12.04
N PRO A 267 -18.31 -9.58 -11.17
CA PRO A 267 -18.47 -10.80 -10.40
C PRO A 267 -19.72 -10.71 -9.52
N ARG A 268 -20.62 -11.71 -9.61
CA ARG A 268 -21.90 -11.70 -8.90
C ARG A 268 -21.96 -12.80 -7.87
N ARG A 269 -22.55 -12.49 -6.71
CA ARG A 269 -22.79 -13.48 -5.66
C ARG A 269 -23.51 -14.71 -6.19
N GLY A 270 -23.00 -15.88 -5.85
CA GLY A 270 -23.54 -17.20 -6.25
C GLY A 270 -23.05 -17.69 -7.62
N ALA A 271 -22.54 -16.82 -8.48
CA ALA A 271 -21.93 -17.23 -9.74
C ALA A 271 -20.67 -18.09 -9.51
N ARG A 272 -20.35 -18.91 -10.48
CA ARG A 272 -19.14 -19.76 -10.49
C ARG A 272 -18.34 -19.44 -11.74
N TYR A 273 -17.03 -19.28 -11.58
CA TYR A 273 -16.14 -19.00 -12.72
C TYR A 273 -14.98 -19.98 -12.73
N GLN A 274 -14.64 -20.50 -13.91
CA GLN A 274 -13.50 -21.39 -14.12
C GLN A 274 -12.31 -20.56 -14.64
N ALA A 275 -11.14 -20.71 -14.00
CA ALA A 275 -9.91 -20.07 -14.48
C ALA A 275 -9.38 -20.72 -15.76
N LEU A 276 -8.87 -19.90 -16.70
CA LEU A 276 -8.24 -20.30 -17.97
C LEU A 276 -6.76 -20.60 -17.81
#